data_f699e59f1a52c4e0108711b48a88a143
#
_entry.id   f699e59f1a52c4e0108711b48a88a143
#
_cell.length_a   1.000
_cell.length_b   1.000
_cell.length_c   1.000
_cell.angle_alpha   90.00
_cell.angle_beta   90.00
_cell.angle_gamma   90.00
#
_symmetry.space_group_name_H-M   'P 1'
#
loop_
_entity.id
_entity.type
_entity.pdbx_description
1 polymer ?
#
loop_
_entity_poly.entity_id
_entity_poly.type
_entity_poly.pdbx_seq_one_letter_code
_entity_poly.pdbx_strand_id
1 'polypeptide(L)'
;IESILLENSASPLRKALENSTLGKSPASILGLSTSNKQMFFIAGLEGVDANKNKDVEALVLGTISQIISEGISKESLESSLHQIELSQKIIGGRMPYGLNILLGAMQYALDDCDTLKFLDVETSLIKLKQRLKESGYLEKLLSDLFLKNNHRVTFELFPDLELDEKKEKAEKNYLSDRLLQLNDSD
;
A
#
# COMPACT_ATOMS: atom_id res chain seq x y z
N ILE A 1 0.71 2.83 10.95
CA ILE A 1 1.92 2.07 10.52
C ILE A 1 2.46 2.68 9.24
N GLU A 2 1.67 2.77 8.15
CA GLU A 2 2.12 3.33 6.88
C GLU A 2 2.75 4.72 7.05
N SER A 3 2.07 5.63 7.75
CA SER A 3 2.55 6.99 8.01
C SER A 3 3.93 7.01 8.68
N ILE A 4 4.17 6.10 9.61
CA ILE A 4 5.46 5.99 10.30
C ILE A 4 6.54 5.45 9.36
N LEU A 5 6.20 4.48 8.52
CA LEU A 5 7.16 3.75 7.70
C LEU A 5 7.50 4.45 6.38
N LEU A 6 6.53 5.14 5.74
CA LEU A 6 6.63 5.52 4.32
C LEU A 6 6.20 6.95 3.97
N GLU A 7 5.57 7.71 4.87
CA GLU A 7 4.88 8.97 4.51
C GLU A 7 5.80 10.05 3.94
N ASN A 8 7.02 10.14 4.44
CA ASN A 8 7.99 11.15 4.01
C ASN A 8 9.41 10.60 3.93
N SER A 9 10.35 11.37 3.37
CA SER A 9 11.76 10.96 3.19
C SER A 9 12.53 10.71 4.50
N ALA A 10 11.99 11.19 5.64
CA ALA A 10 12.55 10.90 6.96
C ALA A 10 12.01 9.59 7.53
N SER A 11 10.92 9.06 6.97
CA SER A 11 10.34 7.77 7.38
C SER A 11 11.32 6.63 7.12
N PRO A 12 11.56 5.75 8.10
CA PRO A 12 12.71 4.86 8.09
C PRO A 12 12.71 3.86 6.93
N LEU A 13 11.59 3.27 6.58
CA LEU A 13 11.53 2.33 5.46
C LEU A 13 11.68 3.07 4.11
N ARG A 14 11.04 4.24 3.97
CA ARG A 14 11.19 5.06 2.78
C ARG A 14 12.64 5.49 2.58
N LYS A 15 13.28 5.98 3.63
CA LYS A 15 14.70 6.35 3.62
C LYS A 15 15.61 5.18 3.23
N ALA A 16 15.35 3.98 3.76
CA ALA A 16 16.11 2.79 3.40
C ALA A 16 15.97 2.44 1.91
N LEU A 17 14.76 2.54 1.35
CA LEU A 17 14.51 2.30 -0.06
C LEU A 17 15.15 3.38 -0.95
N GLU A 18 15.03 4.67 -0.60
CA GLU A 18 15.60 5.79 -1.35
C GLU A 18 17.14 5.77 -1.38
N ASN A 19 17.78 5.33 -0.30
CA ASN A 19 19.24 5.24 -0.20
C ASN A 19 19.82 3.91 -0.67
N SER A 20 18.97 2.97 -1.09
CA SER A 20 19.43 1.66 -1.54
C SER A 20 20.14 1.73 -2.89
N THR A 21 21.22 0.97 -3.02
CA THR A 21 21.93 0.76 -4.29
C THR A 21 21.40 -0.44 -5.08
N LEU A 22 20.38 -1.14 -4.58
CA LEU A 22 19.78 -2.32 -5.22
C LEU A 22 18.89 -1.96 -6.40
N GLY A 23 18.32 -0.76 -6.41
CA GLY A 23 17.46 -0.27 -7.47
C GLY A 23 17.69 1.20 -7.76
N LYS A 24 16.95 1.75 -8.72
CA LYS A 24 17.06 3.17 -9.12
C LYS A 24 16.20 4.09 -8.27
N SER A 25 15.06 3.60 -7.82
CA SER A 25 14.08 4.36 -7.02
C SER A 25 13.16 3.41 -6.25
N PRO A 26 12.50 3.90 -5.19
CA PRO A 26 11.37 3.20 -4.60
C PRO A 26 10.29 2.91 -5.64
N ALA A 27 9.59 1.80 -5.50
CA ALA A 27 8.50 1.44 -6.39
C ALA A 27 7.41 2.53 -6.42
N SER A 28 6.80 2.74 -7.58
CA SER A 28 5.72 3.75 -7.76
C SER A 28 4.49 3.44 -6.91
N ILE A 29 4.29 2.16 -6.59
CA ILE A 29 3.21 1.69 -5.72
C ILE A 29 3.83 1.26 -4.39
N LEU A 30 3.76 2.12 -3.38
CA LEU A 30 4.19 1.83 -2.01
C LEU A 30 3.05 2.09 -1.03
N GLY A 31 3.07 1.37 0.10
CA GLY A 31 2.19 1.62 1.21
C GLY A 31 1.06 0.60 1.35
N LEU A 32 0.01 1.00 2.06
CA LEU A 32 -1.12 0.16 2.40
C LEU A 32 -2.22 0.30 1.34
N SER A 33 -2.52 -0.78 0.65
CA SER A 33 -3.71 -0.85 -0.22
C SER A 33 -4.93 -1.28 0.58
N THR A 34 -5.94 -0.40 0.61
CA THR A 34 -7.21 -0.61 1.32
C THR A 34 -8.38 -0.83 0.38
N SER A 35 -8.13 -0.93 -0.93
CA SER A 35 -9.18 -1.06 -1.96
C SER A 35 -9.74 -2.47 -2.09
N ASN A 36 -9.24 -3.41 -1.33
CA ASN A 36 -9.68 -4.81 -1.34
C ASN A 36 -10.12 -5.25 0.06
N LYS A 37 -10.98 -6.24 0.13
CA LYS A 37 -11.46 -6.82 1.40
C LYS A 37 -10.30 -7.26 2.31
N GLN A 38 -9.24 -7.81 1.74
CA GLN A 38 -7.98 -8.05 2.43
C GLN A 38 -6.98 -6.97 2.05
N MET A 39 -6.62 -6.16 3.02
CA MET A 39 -5.60 -5.13 2.83
C MET A 39 -4.23 -5.76 2.65
N PHE A 40 -3.39 -5.16 1.82
CA PHE A 40 -2.00 -5.58 1.67
C PHE A 40 -1.05 -4.38 1.70
N PHE A 41 0.13 -4.62 2.22
CA PHE A 41 1.19 -3.63 2.30
C PHE A 41 2.24 -3.90 1.22
N ILE A 42 2.59 -2.88 0.45
CA ILE A 42 3.52 -2.97 -0.66
C ILE A 42 4.79 -2.21 -0.31
N ALA A 43 5.94 -2.85 -0.49
CA ALA A 43 7.24 -2.22 -0.42
C ALA A 43 8.18 -2.83 -1.46
N GLY A 44 8.98 -2.01 -2.13
CA GLY A 44 9.88 -2.48 -3.16
C GLY A 44 10.63 -1.37 -3.87
N LEU A 45 11.41 -1.76 -4.87
CA LEU A 45 12.26 -0.89 -5.69
C LEU A 45 11.97 -1.10 -7.17
N GLU A 46 12.18 -0.06 -7.95
CA GLU A 46 12.21 -0.07 -9.41
C GLU A 46 13.64 -0.04 -9.94
N GLY A 47 13.83 -0.60 -11.14
CA GLY A 47 15.15 -0.63 -11.80
C GLY A 47 16.15 -1.53 -11.05
N VAL A 48 15.66 -2.62 -10.49
CA VAL A 48 16.46 -3.66 -9.81
C VAL A 48 17.03 -4.60 -10.86
N ASP A 49 18.29 -5.01 -10.70
CA ASP A 49 18.91 -6.02 -11.56
C ASP A 49 18.21 -7.38 -11.38
N ALA A 50 18.16 -8.15 -12.45
CA ALA A 50 17.64 -9.51 -12.40
C ALA A 50 18.33 -10.33 -11.30
N ASN A 51 17.56 -11.16 -10.59
CA ASN A 51 17.99 -12.01 -9.47
C ASN A 51 18.32 -11.32 -8.13
N LYS A 52 18.07 -10.01 -7.99
CA LYS A 52 18.25 -9.29 -6.70
C LYS A 52 16.95 -9.10 -5.91
N ASN A 53 15.89 -9.77 -6.27
CA ASN A 53 14.60 -9.75 -5.58
C ASN A 53 14.71 -10.13 -4.10
N LYS A 54 15.51 -11.16 -3.78
CA LYS A 54 15.76 -11.59 -2.39
C LYS A 54 16.49 -10.54 -1.58
N ASP A 55 17.40 -9.79 -2.21
CA ASP A 55 18.12 -8.71 -1.54
C ASP A 55 17.18 -7.54 -1.20
N VAL A 56 16.21 -7.25 -2.09
CA VAL A 56 15.16 -6.24 -1.85
C VAL A 56 14.23 -6.69 -0.71
N GLU A 57 13.82 -7.95 -0.70
CA GLU A 57 13.02 -8.49 0.42
C GLU A 57 13.80 -8.42 1.73
N ALA A 58 15.08 -8.80 1.73
CA ALA A 58 15.95 -8.73 2.89
C ALA A 58 16.14 -7.28 3.39
N LEU A 59 16.27 -6.31 2.47
CA LEU A 59 16.33 -4.89 2.82
C LEU A 59 15.07 -4.44 3.55
N VAL A 60 13.89 -4.75 3.01
CA VAL A 60 12.61 -4.35 3.60
C VAL A 60 12.43 -4.98 4.99
N LEU A 61 12.58 -6.29 5.10
CA LEU A 61 12.39 -7.00 6.36
C LEU A 61 13.47 -6.65 7.39
N GLY A 62 14.72 -6.47 6.95
CA GLY A 62 15.82 -6.03 7.79
C GLY A 62 15.57 -4.63 8.36
N THR A 63 15.10 -3.71 7.55
CA THR A 63 14.73 -2.35 7.99
C THR A 63 13.60 -2.40 9.02
N ILE A 64 12.57 -3.19 8.79
CA ILE A 64 11.47 -3.35 9.76
C ILE A 64 11.97 -3.97 11.07
N SER A 65 12.86 -4.96 11.00
CA SER A 65 13.48 -5.57 12.17
C SER A 65 14.31 -4.55 12.97
N GLN A 66 15.05 -3.69 12.27
CA GLN A 66 15.80 -2.60 12.89
C GLN A 66 14.87 -1.60 13.60
N ILE A 67 13.79 -1.17 12.96
CA ILE A 67 12.80 -0.27 13.57
C ILE A 67 12.21 -0.87 14.84
N ILE A 68 11.93 -2.17 14.85
CA ILE A 68 11.42 -2.88 16.03
C ILE A 68 12.45 -2.87 17.16
N SER A 69 13.73 -3.07 16.84
CA SER A 69 14.81 -3.12 17.84
C SER A 69 15.18 -1.75 18.41
N GLU A 70 15.16 -0.71 17.59
CA GLU A 70 15.45 0.67 17.96
C GLU A 70 14.27 1.38 18.64
N GLY A 71 13.04 0.87 18.37
CA GLY A 71 11.79 1.48 18.81
C GLY A 71 11.36 2.63 17.89
N ILE A 72 10.09 2.99 18.02
CA ILE A 72 9.49 4.11 17.27
C ILE A 72 9.56 5.37 18.13
N SER A 73 10.08 6.47 17.57
CA SER A 73 10.19 7.72 18.30
C SER A 73 8.80 8.28 18.66
N LYS A 74 8.66 8.78 19.88
CA LYS A 74 7.43 9.43 20.35
C LYS A 74 7.02 10.59 19.45
N GLU A 75 7.99 11.39 19.03
CA GLU A 75 7.76 12.55 18.18
C GLU A 75 7.17 12.15 16.83
N SER A 76 7.72 11.11 16.19
CA SER A 76 7.19 10.59 14.93
C SER A 76 5.77 10.05 15.09
N LEU A 77 5.50 9.37 16.21
CA LEU A 77 4.18 8.84 16.52
C LEU A 77 3.15 9.95 16.77
N GLU A 78 3.50 10.94 17.58
CA GLU A 78 2.63 12.09 17.89
C GLU A 78 2.35 12.90 16.62
N SER A 79 3.36 13.13 15.78
CA SER A 79 3.21 13.80 14.48
C SER A 79 2.24 13.06 13.57
N SER A 80 2.41 11.74 13.42
CA SER A 80 1.52 10.91 12.59
C SER A 80 0.07 10.91 13.11
N LEU A 81 -0.12 10.82 14.42
CA LEU A 81 -1.46 10.91 15.03
C LEU A 81 -2.10 12.27 14.79
N HIS A 82 -1.32 13.35 14.93
CA HIS A 82 -1.81 14.69 14.72
C HIS A 82 -2.22 14.91 13.26
N GLN A 83 -1.47 14.40 12.30
CA GLN A 83 -1.82 14.43 10.87
C GLN A 83 -3.14 13.70 10.60
N ILE A 84 -3.33 12.52 11.20
CA ILE A 84 -4.59 11.76 11.05
C ILE A 84 -5.76 12.56 11.63
N GLU A 85 -5.62 13.16 12.81
CA GLU A 85 -6.67 13.97 13.43
C GLU A 85 -6.98 15.23 12.61
N LEU A 86 -5.95 15.87 12.07
CA LEU A 86 -6.11 17.05 11.22
C LEU A 86 -6.86 16.70 9.93
N SER A 87 -6.46 15.62 9.27
CA SER A 87 -7.11 15.17 8.03
C SER A 87 -8.60 14.88 8.19
N GLN A 88 -9.02 14.41 9.37
CA GLN A 88 -10.43 14.16 9.68
C GLN A 88 -11.24 15.45 9.93
N LYS A 89 -10.58 16.52 10.35
CA LYS A 89 -11.24 17.81 10.63
C LYS A 89 -11.31 18.73 9.42
N ILE A 90 -10.55 18.45 8.37
CA ILE A 90 -10.57 19.27 7.15
C ILE A 90 -11.82 18.94 6.35
N ILE A 91 -12.76 19.88 6.33
CA ILE A 91 -13.97 19.81 5.50
C ILE A 91 -13.68 20.68 4.27
N GLY A 92 -13.25 20.04 3.19
CA GLY A 92 -12.95 20.74 1.94
C GLY A 92 -11.98 19.96 1.07
N GLY A 93 -11.77 20.40 -0.16
CA GLY A 93 -10.88 19.77 -1.12
C GLY A 93 -11.42 19.85 -2.55
N ARG A 94 -10.80 19.12 -3.47
CA ARG A 94 -11.23 19.06 -4.88
C ARG A 94 -12.58 18.38 -5.08
N MET A 95 -12.97 17.53 -4.14
CA MET A 95 -14.21 16.75 -4.20
C MET A 95 -15.19 17.25 -3.12
N PRO A 96 -16.49 17.35 -3.42
CA PRO A 96 -17.50 17.66 -2.40
C PRO A 96 -17.41 16.68 -1.23
N TYR A 97 -17.45 17.19 -0.02
CA TYR A 97 -17.27 16.41 1.21
C TYR A 97 -18.19 15.19 1.31
N GLY A 98 -19.49 15.39 1.02
CA GLY A 98 -20.46 14.29 1.03
C GLY A 98 -20.15 13.18 0.03
N LEU A 99 -19.65 13.53 -1.16
CA LEU A 99 -19.25 12.57 -2.17
C LEU A 99 -18.02 11.77 -1.73
N ASN A 100 -17.06 12.42 -1.10
CA ASN A 100 -15.87 11.75 -0.54
C ASN A 100 -16.25 10.71 0.52
N ILE A 101 -17.13 11.09 1.45
CA ILE A 101 -17.68 10.16 2.45
C ILE A 101 -18.43 9.00 1.80
N LEU A 102 -19.29 9.29 0.82
CA LEU A 102 -20.08 8.26 0.12
C LEU A 102 -19.17 7.23 -0.56
N LEU A 103 -18.16 7.70 -1.31
CA LEU A 103 -17.22 6.80 -2.00
C LEU A 103 -16.42 5.94 -1.02
N GLY A 104 -15.96 6.51 0.09
CA GLY A 104 -15.28 5.75 1.14
C GLY A 104 -16.20 4.71 1.81
N ALA A 105 -17.42 5.10 2.14
CA ALA A 105 -18.42 4.22 2.74
C ALA A 105 -18.87 3.09 1.80
N MET A 106 -18.93 3.37 0.48
CA MET A 106 -19.32 2.40 -0.54
C MET A 106 -18.35 1.22 -0.61
N GLN A 107 -17.04 1.45 -0.44
CA GLN A 107 -16.05 0.38 -0.41
C GLN A 107 -16.33 -0.61 0.73
N TYR A 108 -16.67 -0.10 1.92
CA TYR A 108 -17.04 -0.96 3.05
C TYR A 108 -18.32 -1.75 2.81
N ALA A 109 -19.29 -1.14 2.15
CA ALA A 109 -20.54 -1.81 1.78
C ALA A 109 -20.33 -2.93 0.76
N LEU A 110 -19.44 -2.72 -0.23
CA LEU A 110 -19.09 -3.73 -1.23
C LEU A 110 -18.38 -4.95 -0.63
N ASP A 111 -17.66 -4.75 0.48
CA ASP A 111 -16.94 -5.79 1.21
C ASP A 111 -17.78 -6.46 2.31
N ASP A 112 -19.09 -6.23 2.36
CA ASP A 112 -20.01 -6.69 3.42
C ASP A 112 -19.59 -6.24 4.82
N CYS A 113 -18.92 -5.09 4.92
CA CYS A 113 -18.50 -4.51 6.18
C CYS A 113 -19.53 -3.52 6.71
N ASP A 114 -19.50 -3.29 8.03
CA ASP A 114 -20.34 -2.30 8.68
C ASP A 114 -19.94 -0.87 8.28
N THR A 115 -20.69 -0.28 7.37
CA THR A 115 -20.46 1.06 6.82
C THR A 115 -20.50 2.15 7.90
N LEU A 116 -21.27 1.96 8.98
CA LEU A 116 -21.33 2.94 10.08
C LEU A 116 -20.02 3.01 10.85
N LYS A 117 -19.28 1.89 10.95
CA LYS A 117 -17.95 1.89 11.58
C LYS A 117 -16.93 2.71 10.81
N PHE A 118 -17.06 2.80 9.49
CA PHE A 118 -16.21 3.67 8.69
C PHE A 118 -16.40 5.15 9.05
N LEU A 119 -17.62 5.54 9.40
CA LEU A 119 -17.95 6.93 9.77
C LEU A 119 -17.52 7.26 11.21
N ASP A 120 -17.34 6.27 12.09
CA ASP A 120 -16.95 6.46 13.49
C ASP A 120 -15.42 6.43 13.67
N VAL A 121 -14.77 7.42 13.08
CA VAL A 121 -13.30 7.56 13.17
C VAL A 121 -12.88 7.98 14.57
N GLU A 122 -13.68 8.78 15.27
CA GLU A 122 -13.36 9.30 16.60
C GLU A 122 -13.19 8.18 17.62
N THR A 123 -14.15 7.25 17.69
CA THR A 123 -14.04 6.06 18.56
C THR A 123 -12.82 5.21 18.22
N SER A 124 -12.49 5.08 16.94
CA SER A 124 -11.31 4.33 16.47
C SER A 124 -10.01 5.00 16.91
N LEU A 125 -9.92 6.33 16.81
CA LEU A 125 -8.76 7.10 17.29
C LEU A 125 -8.59 7.02 18.81
N ILE A 126 -9.68 7.11 19.58
CA ILE A 126 -9.64 6.96 21.04
C ILE A 126 -9.06 5.59 21.41
N LYS A 127 -9.56 4.52 20.80
CA LYS A 127 -9.06 3.16 21.01
C LYS A 127 -7.59 3.01 20.62
N LEU A 128 -7.19 3.59 19.48
CA LEU A 128 -5.79 3.59 19.05
C LEU A 128 -4.91 4.28 20.09
N LYS A 129 -5.27 5.50 20.53
CA LYS A 129 -4.52 6.23 21.55
C LYS A 129 -4.40 5.48 22.88
N GLN A 130 -5.43 4.73 23.26
CA GLN A 130 -5.37 3.87 24.46
C GLN A 130 -4.34 2.76 24.29
N ARG A 131 -4.36 2.05 23.15
CA ARG A 131 -3.38 0.97 22.85
C ARG A 131 -1.96 1.49 22.75
N LEU A 132 -1.77 2.68 22.21
CA LEU A 132 -0.44 3.31 22.09
C LEU A 132 0.19 3.71 23.44
N LYS A 133 -0.59 3.71 24.53
CA LYS A 133 -0.03 3.87 25.89
C LYS A 133 0.67 2.61 26.40
N GLU A 134 0.37 1.46 25.80
CA GLU A 134 1.06 0.21 26.12
C GLU A 134 2.45 0.23 25.48
N SER A 135 3.47 0.08 26.31
CA SER A 135 4.87 0.03 25.82
C SER A 135 5.08 -1.14 24.87
N GLY A 136 5.71 -0.88 23.72
CA GLY A 136 6.02 -1.92 22.73
C GLY A 136 4.82 -2.38 21.91
N TYR A 137 3.66 -1.72 21.97
CA TYR A 137 2.48 -2.10 21.20
C TYR A 137 2.72 -2.06 19.69
N LEU A 138 3.33 -0.99 19.17
CA LEU A 138 3.60 -0.84 17.74
C LEU A 138 4.69 -1.80 17.27
N GLU A 139 5.74 -1.98 18.06
CA GLU A 139 6.83 -2.91 17.76
C GLU A 139 6.29 -4.35 17.67
N LYS A 140 5.43 -4.73 18.61
CA LYS A 140 4.75 -6.02 18.56
C LYS A 140 3.87 -6.15 17.33
N LEU A 141 3.09 -5.12 17.00
CA LEU A 141 2.23 -5.10 15.82
C LEU A 141 3.03 -5.22 14.52
N LEU A 142 4.15 -4.50 14.40
CA LEU A 142 5.07 -4.62 13.25
C LEU A 142 5.66 -6.03 13.15
N SER A 143 6.09 -6.60 14.29
CA SER A 143 6.61 -7.96 14.32
C SER A 143 5.57 -8.98 13.86
N ASP A 144 4.34 -8.87 14.34
CA ASP A 144 3.27 -9.81 14.03
C ASP A 144 2.82 -9.69 12.56
N LEU A 145 2.73 -8.47 12.03
CA LEU A 145 2.28 -8.21 10.65
C LEU A 145 3.34 -8.51 9.59
N PHE A 146 4.61 -8.23 9.86
CA PHE A 146 5.66 -8.28 8.84
C PHE A 146 6.67 -9.41 9.06
N LEU A 147 7.15 -9.65 10.28
CA LEU A 147 8.21 -10.63 10.50
C LEU A 147 7.68 -12.05 10.73
N LYS A 148 6.62 -12.18 11.52
CA LYS A 148 6.00 -13.49 11.81
C LYS A 148 4.97 -13.92 10.78
N ASN A 149 4.45 -12.98 10.00
CA ASN A 149 3.48 -13.28 8.96
C ASN A 149 4.18 -13.85 7.73
N ASN A 150 3.84 -15.09 7.37
CA ASN A 150 4.35 -15.77 6.18
C ASN A 150 3.47 -15.55 4.94
N HIS A 151 2.36 -14.83 5.05
CA HIS A 151 1.49 -14.50 3.92
C HIS A 151 2.10 -13.32 3.14
N ARG A 152 3.12 -13.63 2.35
CA ARG A 152 3.89 -12.69 1.52
C ARG A 152 3.97 -13.19 0.09
N VAL A 153 4.03 -12.24 -0.83
CA VAL A 153 4.24 -12.50 -2.26
C VAL A 153 5.33 -11.56 -2.74
N THR A 154 6.35 -12.11 -3.39
CA THR A 154 7.33 -11.34 -4.15
C THR A 154 6.85 -11.27 -5.59
N PHE A 155 6.64 -10.06 -6.08
CA PHE A 155 6.21 -9.78 -7.44
C PHE A 155 7.35 -9.11 -8.21
N GLU A 156 7.68 -9.66 -9.38
CA GLU A 156 8.70 -9.12 -10.26
C GLU A 156 8.08 -8.77 -11.62
N LEU A 157 8.37 -7.56 -12.09
CA LEU A 157 7.94 -7.10 -13.39
C LEU A 157 9.18 -6.89 -14.28
N PHE A 158 9.26 -7.67 -15.34
CA PHE A 158 10.33 -7.55 -16.34
C PHE A 158 9.84 -6.80 -17.57
N PRO A 159 10.66 -5.93 -18.18
CA PRO A 159 10.33 -5.31 -19.45
C PRO A 159 10.32 -6.36 -20.56
N ASP A 160 9.26 -6.35 -21.37
CA ASP A 160 9.18 -7.14 -22.61
C ASP A 160 9.15 -6.16 -23.79
N LEU A 161 10.26 -6.08 -24.53
CA LEU A 161 10.39 -5.16 -25.68
C LEU A 161 9.45 -5.53 -26.84
N GLU A 162 8.97 -6.75 -26.90
CA GLU A 162 8.07 -7.22 -27.96
C GLU A 162 6.59 -7.21 -27.52
N LEU A 163 6.29 -6.71 -26.31
CA LEU A 163 4.93 -6.79 -25.76
C LEU A 163 3.88 -6.12 -26.65
N ASP A 164 4.23 -4.95 -27.21
CA ASP A 164 3.30 -4.20 -28.04
C ASP A 164 3.01 -4.91 -29.36
N GLU A 165 4.04 -5.48 -30.00
CA GLU A 165 3.87 -6.28 -31.22
C GLU A 165 3.05 -7.54 -30.95
N LYS A 166 3.28 -8.22 -29.82
CA LYS A 166 2.52 -9.40 -29.39
C LYS A 166 1.05 -9.06 -29.17
N LYS A 167 0.78 -7.93 -28.50
CA LYS A 167 -0.59 -7.44 -28.26
C LYS A 167 -1.30 -7.10 -29.58
N GLU A 168 -0.65 -6.34 -30.46
CA GLU A 168 -1.22 -5.98 -31.76
C GLU A 168 -1.55 -7.19 -32.61
N LYS A 169 -0.64 -8.19 -32.63
CA LYS A 169 -0.87 -9.44 -33.34
C LYS A 169 -2.03 -10.24 -32.74
N ALA A 170 -2.10 -10.32 -31.43
CA ALA A 170 -3.19 -11.00 -30.73
C ALA A 170 -4.55 -10.33 -31.01
N GLU A 171 -4.59 -8.98 -30.98
CA GLU A 171 -5.78 -8.20 -31.31
C GLU A 171 -6.23 -8.40 -32.75
N LYS A 172 -5.30 -8.33 -33.72
CA LYS A 172 -5.60 -8.59 -35.15
C LYS A 172 -6.18 -9.98 -35.36
N ASN A 173 -5.59 -11.00 -34.72
CA ASN A 173 -6.10 -12.36 -34.81
C ASN A 173 -7.50 -12.48 -34.22
N TYR A 174 -7.71 -11.92 -33.03
CA TYR A 174 -9.03 -11.90 -32.37
C TYR A 174 -10.09 -11.22 -33.24
N LEU A 175 -9.76 -10.05 -33.78
CA LEU A 175 -10.69 -9.32 -34.67
C LEU A 175 -10.99 -10.09 -35.98
N SER A 176 -9.97 -10.74 -36.57
CA SER A 176 -10.16 -11.59 -37.75
C SER A 176 -11.08 -12.76 -37.47
N ASP A 177 -10.88 -13.46 -36.35
CA ASP A 177 -11.72 -14.57 -35.94
C ASP A 177 -13.16 -14.11 -35.64
N ARG A 178 -13.30 -12.91 -35.06
CA ARG A 178 -14.61 -12.33 -34.79
C ARG A 178 -15.36 -11.95 -36.07
N LEU A 179 -14.65 -11.36 -37.03
CA LEU A 179 -15.24 -11.04 -38.34
C LEU A 179 -15.77 -12.27 -39.08
N LEU A 180 -15.06 -13.43 -38.97
CA LEU A 180 -15.53 -14.68 -39.56
C LEU A 180 -16.80 -15.24 -38.93
N GLN A 181 -17.13 -14.79 -37.71
CA GLN A 181 -18.31 -15.23 -36.97
C GLN A 181 -19.52 -14.29 -37.14
N LEU A 182 -19.30 -13.11 -37.74
CA LEU A 182 -20.40 -12.16 -38.02
C LEU A 182 -21.18 -12.59 -39.25
N ASN A 183 -22.50 -12.45 -39.22
CA ASN A 183 -23.40 -12.64 -40.34
C ASN A 183 -23.80 -11.27 -40.91
N ASP A 184 -24.33 -11.25 -42.14
CA ASP A 184 -24.75 -10.02 -42.83
C ASP A 184 -25.85 -9.21 -42.08
N SER A 185 -26.38 -9.75 -41.00
CA SER A 185 -27.38 -9.13 -40.12
C SER A 185 -26.84 -8.53 -38.82
N ASP A 186 -25.55 -8.71 -38.53
CA ASP A 186 -24.87 -8.22 -37.32
C ASP A 186 -24.11 -6.92 -37.61
#